data_8ff06d2a330833cdf72559d4fa82675a
#
_entry.id   8ff06d2a330833cdf72559d4fa82675a
#
_cell.length_a   1.000
_cell.length_b   1.000
_cell.length_c   1.000
_cell.angle_alpha   90.00
_cell.angle_beta   90.00
_cell.angle_gamma   90.00
#
_symmetry.space_group_name_H-M   'P 1'
#
loop_
_entity.id
_entity.type
_entity.pdbx_description
1 polymer ?
#
loop_
_entity_poly.entity_id
_entity_poly.type
_entity_poly.pdbx_seq_one_letter_code
_entity_poly.pdbx_strand_id
1 'polypeptide(L)'
;MKMQKMKHEITEIAPNTWCLSEFRLVNAFLAEGKEKAALIDTGCGIGNLGETVKELTQKPVEIFLTHGHADHSGGIYTLPQSPVYMMKEDEKLFQEMPATNEMRRFYVKTRVPVRYPGEGNVEAITALIPEQEPEYTGEYTAVKDGDIFELGERTLTALHTPGHSEGSVCYLDSQSRVLFSGDTVNHSIILMRQPDNDKRLIMIYHESLKKIWEQQEKFDRLAIGHDGILLDKAIVKDYLELTGGLLDGSIVGKYEEIGFRKGDVARLGQAELGYQCDE
;
A
#
# COMPACT_ATOMS: atom_id res chain seq x y z
N MET A 1 8.89 -13.84 -33.10
CA MET A 1 8.07 -14.12 -31.89
C MET A 1 7.51 -12.78 -31.42
N LYS A 2 6.17 -12.57 -31.40
CA LYS A 2 5.62 -11.37 -30.76
C LYS A 2 5.89 -11.52 -29.27
N MET A 3 6.72 -10.65 -28.69
CA MET A 3 6.85 -10.58 -27.23
C MET A 3 5.44 -10.39 -26.65
N GLN A 4 5.01 -11.31 -25.81
CA GLN A 4 3.75 -11.17 -25.10
C GLN A 4 3.89 -9.92 -24.20
N LYS A 5 3.02 -8.93 -24.41
CA LYS A 5 3.07 -7.69 -23.62
C LYS A 5 2.83 -8.08 -22.16
N MET A 6 3.78 -7.82 -21.29
CA MET A 6 3.60 -8.07 -19.84
C MET A 6 2.44 -7.22 -19.32
N LYS A 7 1.62 -7.82 -18.47
CA LYS A 7 0.46 -7.18 -17.82
C LYS A 7 0.56 -7.35 -16.30
N HIS A 8 -0.21 -6.57 -15.58
CA HIS A 8 -0.43 -6.79 -14.16
C HIS A 8 -0.96 -8.20 -13.90
N GLU A 9 -0.46 -8.85 -12.87
CA GLU A 9 -0.99 -10.15 -12.42
C GLU A 9 -2.32 -9.92 -11.70
N ILE A 10 -3.39 -10.62 -12.13
CA ILE A 10 -4.72 -10.50 -11.53
C ILE A 10 -5.00 -11.74 -10.70
N THR A 11 -5.36 -11.54 -9.43
CA THR A 11 -5.76 -12.63 -8.52
C THR A 11 -7.08 -12.24 -7.83
N GLU A 12 -8.12 -13.03 -8.01
CA GLU A 12 -9.36 -12.86 -7.24
C GLU A 12 -9.13 -13.33 -5.81
N ILE A 13 -9.32 -12.45 -4.82
CA ILE A 13 -9.06 -12.71 -3.40
C ILE A 13 -10.34 -12.94 -2.59
N ALA A 14 -11.46 -12.48 -3.12
CA ALA A 14 -12.82 -12.72 -2.63
C ALA A 14 -13.80 -12.41 -3.78
N PRO A 15 -15.08 -12.78 -3.71
CA PRO A 15 -16.06 -12.45 -4.74
C PRO A 15 -16.06 -10.96 -5.07
N ASN A 16 -15.91 -10.62 -6.36
CA ASN A 16 -15.82 -9.24 -6.87
C ASN A 16 -14.72 -8.40 -6.21
N THR A 17 -13.61 -9.05 -5.85
CA THR A 17 -12.47 -8.40 -5.20
C THR A 17 -11.17 -8.99 -5.74
N TRP A 18 -10.33 -8.18 -6.35
CA TRP A 18 -9.11 -8.61 -7.02
C TRP A 18 -7.88 -7.85 -6.50
N CYS A 19 -6.77 -8.56 -6.42
CA CYS A 19 -5.44 -7.99 -6.36
C CYS A 19 -4.93 -7.79 -7.79
N LEU A 20 -4.43 -6.60 -8.08
CA LEU A 20 -3.77 -6.21 -9.32
C LEU A 20 -2.30 -5.96 -9.00
N SER A 21 -1.48 -7.01 -9.12
CA SER A 21 -0.07 -6.90 -8.75
C SER A 21 0.75 -6.32 -9.89
N GLU A 22 1.39 -5.18 -9.63
CA GLU A 22 2.30 -4.53 -10.55
C GLU A 22 3.67 -5.23 -10.51
N PHE A 23 3.79 -6.34 -11.24
CA PHE A 23 5.03 -7.13 -11.35
C PHE A 23 5.62 -7.53 -9.99
N ARG A 24 4.78 -7.80 -8.98
CA ARG A 24 5.14 -8.08 -7.58
C ARG A 24 5.94 -6.97 -6.89
N LEU A 25 5.97 -5.78 -7.47
CA LEU A 25 6.59 -4.60 -6.86
C LEU A 25 5.67 -4.02 -5.80
N VAL A 26 4.41 -3.85 -6.15
CA VAL A 26 3.35 -3.29 -5.31
C VAL A 26 2.00 -3.84 -5.78
N ASN A 27 1.04 -3.88 -4.89
CA ASN A 27 -0.32 -4.31 -5.16
C ASN A 27 -1.29 -3.13 -5.14
N ALA A 28 -2.20 -3.11 -6.11
CA ALA A 28 -3.45 -2.38 -6.05
C ALA A 28 -4.60 -3.38 -5.89
N PHE A 29 -5.73 -2.94 -5.36
CA PHE A 29 -6.87 -3.82 -5.18
C PHE A 29 -8.14 -3.21 -5.77
N LEU A 30 -8.92 -4.01 -6.50
CA LEU A 30 -10.21 -3.60 -7.03
C LEU A 30 -11.32 -4.29 -6.25
N ALA A 31 -12.24 -3.50 -5.72
CA ALA A 31 -13.41 -3.96 -4.96
C ALA A 31 -14.67 -3.45 -5.67
N GLU A 32 -15.40 -4.35 -6.33
CA GLU A 32 -16.59 -3.97 -7.10
C GLU A 32 -17.87 -4.14 -6.28
N GLY A 33 -18.61 -3.05 -6.07
CA GLY A 33 -19.98 -3.04 -5.56
C GLY A 33 -21.01 -3.11 -6.69
N LYS A 34 -22.29 -2.90 -6.37
CA LYS A 34 -23.36 -2.96 -7.36
C LYS A 34 -23.36 -1.77 -8.32
N GLU A 35 -22.98 -0.59 -7.85
CA GLU A 35 -23.07 0.67 -8.59
C GLU A 35 -21.71 1.20 -9.05
N LYS A 36 -20.68 1.04 -8.23
CA LYS A 36 -19.33 1.54 -8.43
C LYS A 36 -18.28 0.49 -8.05
N ALA A 37 -17.04 0.74 -8.43
CA ALA A 37 -15.88 0.01 -7.96
C ALA A 37 -14.90 0.95 -7.25
N ALA A 38 -14.29 0.47 -6.19
CA ALA A 38 -13.18 1.12 -5.52
C ALA A 38 -11.87 0.49 -5.99
N LEU A 39 -10.92 1.31 -6.40
CA LEU A 39 -9.54 0.92 -6.65
C LEU A 39 -8.69 1.44 -5.48
N ILE A 40 -8.19 0.53 -4.66
CA ILE A 40 -7.34 0.84 -3.53
C ILE A 40 -5.90 0.79 -4.01
N ASP A 41 -5.22 1.93 -3.95
CA ASP A 41 -3.90 2.21 -4.51
C ASP A 41 -3.81 2.03 -6.05
N THR A 42 -2.71 2.46 -6.64
CA THR A 42 -2.53 2.48 -8.10
C THR A 42 -1.15 2.00 -8.56
N GLY A 43 -0.30 1.56 -7.65
CA GLY A 43 1.05 1.13 -7.99
C GLY A 43 2.01 2.27 -8.31
N CYS A 44 3.20 1.91 -8.79
CA CYS A 44 4.21 2.87 -9.29
C CYS A 44 3.79 3.53 -10.61
N GLY A 45 2.79 2.98 -11.29
CA GLY A 45 2.37 3.41 -12.62
C GLY A 45 3.24 2.85 -13.75
N ILE A 46 3.72 1.62 -13.59
CA ILE A 46 4.44 0.88 -14.63
C ILE A 46 3.45 0.04 -15.42
N GLY A 47 3.37 0.26 -16.71
CA GLY A 47 2.33 -0.32 -17.54
C GLY A 47 1.02 0.49 -17.50
N ASN A 48 -0.12 -0.14 -17.77
CA ASN A 48 -1.41 0.53 -17.83
C ASN A 48 -2.42 -0.15 -16.91
N LEU A 49 -2.47 0.30 -15.66
CA LEU A 49 -3.41 -0.21 -14.66
C LEU A 49 -4.87 0.03 -15.09
N GLY A 50 -5.15 1.18 -15.72
CA GLY A 50 -6.50 1.50 -16.21
C GLY A 50 -7.03 0.52 -17.26
N GLU A 51 -6.16 -0.03 -18.14
CA GLU A 51 -6.56 -1.12 -19.05
C GLU A 51 -6.89 -2.40 -18.26
N THR A 52 -6.08 -2.74 -17.26
CA THR A 52 -6.32 -3.92 -16.40
C THR A 52 -7.64 -3.80 -15.64
N VAL A 53 -7.92 -2.62 -15.08
CA VAL A 53 -9.19 -2.34 -14.37
C VAL A 53 -10.39 -2.49 -15.30
N LYS A 54 -10.30 -1.99 -16.55
CA LYS A 54 -11.37 -2.10 -17.56
C LYS A 54 -11.65 -3.54 -18.02
N GLU A 55 -10.69 -4.46 -17.86
CA GLU A 55 -10.92 -5.89 -18.12
C GLU A 55 -11.83 -6.52 -17.05
N LEU A 56 -11.88 -5.95 -15.84
CA LEU A 56 -12.60 -6.50 -14.69
C LEU A 56 -13.93 -5.81 -14.44
N THR A 57 -14.04 -4.50 -14.68
CA THR A 57 -15.27 -3.74 -14.42
C THR A 57 -15.56 -2.72 -15.50
N GLN A 58 -16.86 -2.49 -15.77
CA GLN A 58 -17.36 -1.40 -16.60
C GLN A 58 -18.04 -0.30 -15.77
N LYS A 59 -18.03 -0.43 -14.43
CA LYS A 59 -18.63 0.52 -13.51
C LYS A 59 -17.73 1.75 -13.34
N PRO A 60 -18.27 2.88 -12.88
CA PRO A 60 -17.46 4.01 -12.43
C PRO A 60 -16.47 3.56 -11.36
N VAL A 61 -15.20 3.96 -11.50
CA VAL A 61 -14.12 3.62 -10.58
C VAL A 61 -13.74 4.85 -9.77
N GLU A 62 -13.64 4.70 -8.46
CA GLU A 62 -13.13 5.69 -7.53
C GLU A 62 -11.82 5.18 -6.94
N ILE A 63 -10.78 6.02 -6.85
CA ILE A 63 -9.45 5.66 -6.36
C ILE A 63 -9.33 6.06 -4.89
N PHE A 64 -8.91 5.12 -4.06
CA PHE A 64 -8.69 5.29 -2.63
C PHE A 64 -7.23 5.00 -2.30
N LEU A 65 -6.44 6.04 -2.00
CA LEU A 65 -5.05 5.86 -1.62
C LEU A 65 -4.95 5.47 -0.14
N THR A 66 -4.18 4.43 0.13
CA THR A 66 -3.86 4.06 1.52
C THR A 66 -2.89 5.05 2.15
N HIS A 67 -2.03 5.67 1.33
CA HIS A 67 -1.10 6.72 1.73
C HIS A 67 -0.47 7.41 0.50
N GLY A 68 0.31 8.48 0.75
CA GLY A 68 0.81 9.36 -0.31
C GLY A 68 2.08 8.92 -1.04
N HIS A 69 2.69 7.77 -0.73
CA HIS A 69 3.92 7.35 -1.41
C HIS A 69 3.72 7.10 -2.91
N ALA A 70 4.77 7.37 -3.65
CA ALA A 70 4.79 7.32 -5.12
C ALA A 70 4.51 5.91 -5.70
N ASP A 71 4.86 4.85 -4.98
CA ASP A 71 4.60 3.48 -5.40
C ASP A 71 3.17 3.00 -5.10
N HIS A 72 2.37 3.82 -4.41
CA HIS A 72 0.93 3.60 -4.21
C HIS A 72 0.06 4.55 -5.05
N SER A 73 0.59 5.72 -5.40
CA SER A 73 -0.14 6.77 -6.13
C SER A 73 0.26 6.92 -7.60
N GLY A 74 1.35 6.26 -8.03
CA GLY A 74 1.99 6.52 -9.32
C GLY A 74 1.19 6.14 -10.55
N GLY A 75 0.17 5.30 -10.43
CA GLY A 75 -0.67 4.85 -11.54
C GLY A 75 -1.96 5.65 -11.76
N ILE A 76 -2.23 6.69 -10.96
CA ILE A 76 -3.44 7.52 -11.05
C ILE A 76 -3.66 8.03 -12.49
N TYR A 77 -2.60 8.44 -13.18
CA TYR A 77 -2.66 8.96 -14.53
C TYR A 77 -3.31 7.99 -15.55
N THR A 78 -3.35 6.69 -15.24
CA THR A 78 -3.97 5.68 -16.11
C THR A 78 -5.50 5.67 -16.02
N LEU A 79 -6.07 6.38 -15.03
CA LEU A 79 -7.50 6.52 -14.78
C LEU A 79 -7.88 8.01 -14.58
N PRO A 80 -7.66 8.88 -15.58
CA PRO A 80 -7.72 10.34 -15.42
C PRO A 80 -9.12 10.90 -15.12
N GLN A 81 -10.17 10.08 -15.25
CA GLN A 81 -11.54 10.47 -14.94
C GLN A 81 -12.02 9.97 -13.57
N SER A 82 -11.20 9.22 -12.86
CA SER A 82 -11.54 8.66 -11.55
C SER A 82 -11.27 9.68 -10.46
N PRO A 83 -12.24 9.99 -9.58
CA PRO A 83 -11.96 10.80 -8.41
C PRO A 83 -10.99 10.08 -7.47
N VAL A 84 -10.09 10.84 -6.85
CA VAL A 84 -9.07 10.36 -5.94
C VAL A 84 -9.43 10.77 -4.52
N TYR A 85 -9.31 9.85 -3.58
CA TYR A 85 -9.56 10.02 -2.16
C TYR A 85 -8.28 9.69 -1.38
N MET A 86 -7.87 10.58 -0.47
CA MET A 86 -6.65 10.43 0.34
C MET A 86 -6.79 11.19 1.66
N MET A 87 -6.12 10.74 2.71
CA MET A 87 -6.00 11.50 3.95
C MET A 87 -5.20 12.78 3.71
N LYS A 88 -5.69 13.90 4.28
CA LYS A 88 -5.06 15.22 4.10
C LYS A 88 -3.65 15.27 4.71
N GLU A 89 -3.40 14.50 5.72
CA GLU A 89 -2.12 14.42 6.43
C GLU A 89 -0.97 13.98 5.52
N ASP A 90 -1.26 13.28 4.42
CA ASP A 90 -0.26 12.87 3.42
C ASP A 90 -0.15 13.83 2.22
N GLU A 91 -0.84 14.97 2.23
CA GLU A 91 -0.79 15.94 1.12
C GLU A 91 0.64 16.35 0.77
N LYS A 92 1.43 16.66 1.80
CA LYS A 92 2.84 17.04 1.62
C LYS A 92 3.66 15.91 0.99
N LEU A 93 3.52 14.68 1.53
CA LEU A 93 4.20 13.50 1.02
C LEU A 93 3.85 13.25 -0.45
N PHE A 94 2.57 13.30 -0.78
CA PHE A 94 2.05 13.09 -2.13
C PHE A 94 2.55 14.13 -3.14
N GLN A 95 2.67 15.40 -2.74
CA GLN A 95 3.14 16.48 -3.60
C GLN A 95 4.66 16.55 -3.75
N GLU A 96 5.41 16.29 -2.67
CA GLU A 96 6.87 16.41 -2.65
C GLU A 96 7.59 15.16 -3.16
N MET A 97 6.92 13.99 -3.15
CA MET A 97 7.48 12.73 -3.63
C MET A 97 6.67 12.13 -4.80
N PRO A 98 6.56 12.85 -5.93
CA PRO A 98 5.77 12.34 -7.06
C PRO A 98 6.43 11.11 -7.68
N ALA A 99 5.60 10.25 -8.28
CA ALA A 99 6.06 9.09 -9.02
C ALA A 99 6.74 9.48 -10.33
N THR A 100 8.04 9.74 -10.29
CA THR A 100 8.85 10.08 -11.47
C THR A 100 9.27 8.85 -12.27
N ASN A 101 9.60 9.02 -13.54
CA ASN A 101 10.16 7.95 -14.35
C ASN A 101 11.54 7.50 -13.84
N GLU A 102 12.28 8.38 -13.16
CA GLU A 102 13.53 8.02 -12.48
C GLU A 102 13.24 7.06 -11.32
N MET A 103 12.27 7.38 -10.46
CA MET A 103 11.81 6.49 -9.39
C MET A 103 11.35 5.13 -9.93
N ARG A 104 10.52 5.11 -10.99
CA ARG A 104 10.08 3.87 -11.64
C ARG A 104 11.25 3.01 -12.11
N ARG A 105 12.24 3.62 -12.79
CA ARG A 105 13.45 2.91 -13.22
C ARG A 105 14.28 2.37 -12.05
N PHE A 106 14.39 3.16 -10.98
CA PHE A 106 15.06 2.73 -9.76
C PHE A 106 14.36 1.52 -9.13
N TYR A 107 13.04 1.55 -9.02
CA TYR A 107 12.23 0.43 -8.52
C TYR A 107 12.41 -0.84 -9.37
N VAL A 108 12.28 -0.73 -10.69
CA VAL A 108 12.50 -1.88 -11.59
C VAL A 108 13.91 -2.44 -11.41
N LYS A 109 14.93 -1.60 -11.47
CA LYS A 109 16.33 -2.04 -11.38
C LYS A 109 16.66 -2.73 -10.06
N THR A 110 16.08 -2.26 -8.95
CA THR A 110 16.46 -2.72 -7.60
C THR A 110 15.53 -3.81 -7.06
N ARG A 111 14.25 -3.84 -7.46
CA ARG A 111 13.24 -4.74 -6.91
C ARG A 111 12.91 -5.94 -7.80
N VAL A 112 12.84 -5.74 -9.11
CA VAL A 112 12.50 -6.83 -10.06
C VAL A 112 13.43 -8.03 -9.93
N PRO A 113 14.77 -7.86 -9.82
CA PRO A 113 15.67 -9.01 -9.66
C PRO A 113 15.36 -9.87 -8.43
N VAL A 114 14.76 -9.28 -7.39
CA VAL A 114 14.43 -9.97 -6.12
C VAL A 114 12.99 -10.47 -6.10
N ARG A 115 12.02 -9.62 -6.48
CA ARG A 115 10.58 -9.90 -6.33
C ARG A 115 9.96 -10.58 -7.54
N TYR A 116 10.53 -10.35 -8.73
CA TYR A 116 10.05 -10.90 -10.00
C TYR A 116 11.22 -11.44 -10.85
N PRO A 117 12.02 -12.39 -10.32
CA PRO A 117 13.22 -12.87 -10.99
C PRO A 117 12.87 -13.56 -12.30
N GLY A 118 13.71 -13.35 -13.32
CA GLY A 118 13.60 -13.95 -14.64
C GLY A 118 14.50 -13.24 -15.64
N GLU A 119 15.06 -14.00 -16.58
CA GLU A 119 15.91 -13.44 -17.64
C GLU A 119 15.09 -12.46 -18.51
N GLY A 120 15.60 -11.23 -18.68
CA GLY A 120 14.95 -10.20 -19.48
C GLY A 120 13.79 -9.47 -18.80
N ASN A 121 13.39 -9.83 -17.56
CA ASN A 121 12.27 -9.19 -16.88
C ASN A 121 12.53 -7.72 -16.58
N VAL A 122 13.75 -7.35 -16.18
CA VAL A 122 14.12 -5.96 -15.92
C VAL A 122 13.93 -5.09 -17.15
N GLU A 123 14.42 -5.55 -18.31
CA GLU A 123 14.31 -4.85 -19.58
C GLU A 123 12.85 -4.77 -20.05
N ALA A 124 12.14 -5.88 -19.96
CA ALA A 124 10.73 -5.96 -20.38
C ALA A 124 9.83 -5.05 -19.55
N ILE A 125 10.02 -5.00 -18.22
CA ILE A 125 9.24 -4.14 -17.33
C ILE A 125 9.68 -2.68 -17.48
N THR A 126 10.99 -2.41 -17.66
CA THR A 126 11.48 -1.05 -17.93
C THR A 126 10.85 -0.47 -19.20
N ALA A 127 10.62 -1.29 -20.22
CA ALA A 127 9.97 -0.86 -21.47
C ALA A 127 8.48 -0.50 -21.31
N LEU A 128 7.87 -0.80 -20.16
CA LEU A 128 6.49 -0.41 -19.81
C LEU A 128 6.41 0.92 -19.07
N ILE A 129 7.54 1.49 -18.66
CA ILE A 129 7.58 2.84 -18.07
C ILE A 129 7.19 3.84 -19.16
N PRO A 130 6.32 4.83 -18.88
CA PRO A 130 5.94 5.86 -19.84
C PRO A 130 7.15 6.55 -20.45
N GLU A 131 7.14 6.84 -21.76
CA GLU A 131 8.22 7.57 -22.41
C GLU A 131 8.33 9.02 -21.87
N GLN A 132 7.17 9.65 -21.70
CA GLN A 132 7.07 10.97 -21.08
C GLN A 132 6.61 10.83 -19.63
N GLU A 133 7.07 11.73 -18.77
CA GLU A 133 6.63 11.81 -17.40
C GLU A 133 5.13 12.08 -17.37
N PRO A 134 4.32 11.21 -16.74
CA PRO A 134 2.90 11.47 -16.63
C PRO A 134 2.64 12.71 -15.77
N GLU A 135 1.72 13.55 -16.24
CA GLU A 135 1.23 14.69 -15.46
C GLU A 135 0.02 14.25 -14.63
N TYR A 136 0.02 14.64 -13.38
CA TYR A 136 -1.12 14.55 -12.48
C TYR A 136 -1.29 15.86 -11.73
N THR A 137 -2.51 16.40 -11.71
CA THR A 137 -2.81 17.71 -11.12
C THR A 137 -2.68 17.75 -9.59
N GLY A 138 -2.61 16.57 -8.94
CA GLY A 138 -2.59 16.46 -7.49
C GLY A 138 -3.97 16.69 -6.83
N GLU A 139 -5.04 16.76 -7.62
CA GLU A 139 -6.39 16.93 -7.09
C GLU A 139 -6.87 15.66 -6.39
N TYR A 140 -7.37 15.82 -5.16
CA TYR A 140 -7.97 14.74 -4.38
C TYR A 140 -9.08 15.27 -3.47
N THR A 141 -9.93 14.36 -3.02
CA THR A 141 -10.92 14.61 -1.97
C THR A 141 -10.37 14.09 -0.64
N ALA A 142 -10.34 14.96 0.36
CA ALA A 142 -9.82 14.59 1.68
C ALA A 142 -10.75 13.59 2.38
N VAL A 143 -10.18 12.47 2.79
CA VAL A 143 -10.80 11.43 3.61
C VAL A 143 -10.64 11.79 5.09
N LYS A 144 -11.60 11.37 5.90
CA LYS A 144 -11.54 11.47 7.37
C LYS A 144 -11.70 10.09 7.99
N ASP A 145 -11.19 9.97 9.19
CA ASP A 145 -11.39 8.78 10.00
C ASP A 145 -12.89 8.47 10.19
N GLY A 146 -13.28 7.25 9.92
CA GLY A 146 -14.66 6.79 10.01
C GLY A 146 -15.55 7.11 8.79
N ASP A 147 -15.04 7.78 7.75
CA ASP A 147 -15.79 7.99 6.53
C ASP A 147 -16.22 6.66 5.90
N ILE A 148 -17.45 6.63 5.38
CA ILE A 148 -18.04 5.45 4.73
C ILE A 148 -18.32 5.78 3.28
N PHE A 149 -17.79 4.96 2.38
CA PHE A 149 -17.95 5.10 0.94
C PHE A 149 -18.87 4.01 0.40
N GLU A 150 -19.98 4.41 -0.18
CA GLU A 150 -21.00 3.52 -0.73
C GLU A 150 -20.65 3.12 -2.17
N LEU A 151 -20.60 1.81 -2.42
CA LEU A 151 -20.36 1.24 -3.76
C LEU A 151 -21.61 0.55 -4.34
N GLY A 152 -22.76 0.65 -3.65
CA GLY A 152 -23.98 -0.10 -3.92
C GLY A 152 -23.93 -1.51 -3.32
N GLU A 153 -24.69 -1.73 -2.25
CA GLU A 153 -24.73 -2.98 -1.46
C GLU A 153 -23.36 -3.42 -0.88
N ARG A 154 -22.37 -2.53 -0.92
CA ARG A 154 -21.00 -2.71 -0.41
C ARG A 154 -20.47 -1.38 0.07
N THR A 155 -19.79 -1.36 1.20
CA THR A 155 -19.19 -0.14 1.75
C THR A 155 -17.71 -0.35 2.06
N LEU A 156 -16.94 0.74 1.93
CA LEU A 156 -15.59 0.85 2.50
C LEU A 156 -15.64 1.82 3.67
N THR A 157 -15.10 1.44 4.82
CA THR A 157 -14.94 2.34 5.97
C THR A 157 -13.48 2.70 6.13
N ALA A 158 -13.16 3.99 6.14
CA ALA A 158 -11.81 4.49 6.36
C ALA A 158 -11.43 4.41 7.85
N LEU A 159 -10.27 3.84 8.13
CA LEU A 159 -9.66 3.80 9.46
C LEU A 159 -8.31 4.53 9.37
N HIS A 160 -8.22 5.73 9.89
CA HIS A 160 -6.94 6.47 9.96
C HIS A 160 -5.98 5.73 10.88
N THR A 161 -4.84 5.33 10.35
CA THR A 161 -3.86 4.44 11.00
C THR A 161 -2.44 4.95 10.78
N PRO A 162 -2.10 6.14 11.32
CA PRO A 162 -0.79 6.76 11.14
C PRO A 162 0.34 5.91 11.72
N GLY A 163 1.51 6.06 11.15
CA GLY A 163 2.72 5.33 11.54
C GLY A 163 3.72 5.27 10.39
N HIS A 164 3.44 4.47 9.37
CA HIS A 164 4.25 4.42 8.16
C HIS A 164 4.29 5.79 7.44
N SER A 165 3.15 6.44 7.32
CA SER A 165 3.00 7.87 7.00
C SER A 165 2.02 8.53 7.97
N GLU A 166 1.97 9.88 7.96
CA GLU A 166 1.02 10.62 8.80
C GLU A 166 -0.43 10.41 8.37
N GLY A 167 -0.66 10.23 7.06
CA GLY A 167 -1.97 10.02 6.46
C GLY A 167 -2.28 8.56 6.12
N SER A 168 -1.52 7.59 6.65
CA SER A 168 -1.83 6.17 6.43
C SER A 168 -3.25 5.85 6.85
N VAL A 169 -4.01 5.17 5.98
CA VAL A 169 -5.40 4.77 6.20
C VAL A 169 -5.63 3.34 5.70
N CYS A 170 -6.31 2.55 6.51
CA CYS A 170 -6.82 1.25 6.10
C CYS A 170 -8.28 1.39 5.66
N TYR A 171 -8.68 0.62 4.66
CA TYR A 171 -10.07 0.56 4.21
C TYR A 171 -10.69 -0.80 4.56
N LEU A 172 -11.69 -0.77 5.43
CA LEU A 172 -12.44 -1.96 5.85
C LEU A 172 -13.59 -2.21 4.89
N ASP A 173 -13.59 -3.34 4.24
CA ASP A 173 -14.62 -3.74 3.30
C ASP A 173 -15.71 -4.58 3.96
N SER A 174 -16.95 -4.13 3.82
CA SER A 174 -18.11 -4.76 4.44
C SER A 174 -18.49 -6.12 3.85
N GLN A 175 -18.11 -6.39 2.59
CA GLN A 175 -18.58 -7.58 1.86
C GLN A 175 -17.53 -8.70 1.82
N SER A 176 -16.29 -8.40 1.48
CA SER A 176 -15.22 -9.40 1.38
C SER A 176 -14.62 -9.78 2.73
N ARG A 177 -14.89 -8.99 3.77
CA ARG A 177 -14.25 -9.11 5.08
C ARG A 177 -12.71 -9.00 5.00
N VAL A 178 -12.25 -8.17 4.08
CA VAL A 178 -10.84 -7.82 3.89
C VAL A 178 -10.60 -6.40 4.44
N LEU A 179 -9.51 -6.22 5.15
CA LEU A 179 -8.97 -4.91 5.48
C LEU A 179 -7.83 -4.61 4.50
N PHE A 180 -8.00 -3.62 3.64
CA PHE A 180 -6.95 -3.11 2.77
C PHE A 180 -6.01 -2.25 3.60
N SER A 181 -4.85 -2.77 3.92
CA SER A 181 -3.93 -2.16 4.90
C SER A 181 -2.79 -1.35 4.27
N GLY A 182 -2.60 -1.47 2.96
CA GLY A 182 -1.43 -0.84 2.31
C GLY A 182 -0.15 -1.19 3.04
N ASP A 183 0.57 -0.19 3.48
CA ASP A 183 1.82 -0.34 4.23
C ASP A 183 1.66 -0.10 5.75
N THR A 184 0.41 0.03 6.24
CA THR A 184 0.16 0.05 7.68
C THR A 184 0.43 -1.31 8.33
N VAL A 185 0.04 -2.42 7.68
CA VAL A 185 0.37 -3.78 8.12
C VAL A 185 0.85 -4.57 6.92
N ASN A 186 2.08 -5.04 6.99
CA ASN A 186 2.78 -5.81 5.97
C ASN A 186 3.67 -6.85 6.67
N HIS A 187 4.44 -7.66 5.95
CA HIS A 187 5.45 -8.54 6.55
C HIS A 187 6.58 -7.76 7.24
N SER A 188 6.91 -6.60 6.69
CA SER A 188 7.93 -5.71 7.24
C SER A 188 7.46 -4.27 7.10
N ILE A 189 7.40 -3.56 8.21
CA ILE A 189 6.97 -2.15 8.29
C ILE A 189 8.18 -1.27 8.52
N ILE A 190 8.16 -0.08 7.93
CA ILE A 190 9.19 0.93 8.12
C ILE A 190 8.57 2.14 8.82
N LEU A 191 9.16 2.52 9.94
CA LEU A 191 8.94 3.80 10.58
C LEU A 191 10.19 4.65 10.41
N MET A 192 10.01 5.86 9.88
CA MET A 192 11.12 6.76 9.59
C MET A 192 11.78 7.27 10.89
N ARG A 193 13.05 7.67 10.79
CA ARG A 193 13.82 8.21 11.91
C ARG A 193 13.14 9.44 12.53
N GLN A 194 13.03 9.43 13.84
CA GLN A 194 12.59 10.58 14.62
C GLN A 194 13.80 11.28 15.27
N PRO A 195 13.75 12.62 15.44
CA PRO A 195 14.77 13.34 16.21
C PRO A 195 14.96 12.74 17.61
N ASP A 196 16.20 12.73 18.10
CA ASP A 196 16.55 12.30 19.46
C ASP A 196 16.16 10.86 19.85
N ASN A 197 16.02 9.95 18.87
CA ASN A 197 15.55 8.59 19.09
C ASN A 197 14.20 8.50 19.81
N ASP A 198 13.34 9.47 19.58
CA ASP A 198 12.02 9.56 20.17
C ASP A 198 11.16 8.33 19.76
N LYS A 199 10.55 7.69 20.74
CA LYS A 199 9.63 6.56 20.54
C LYS A 199 8.21 6.98 20.15
N ARG A 200 7.97 8.26 19.93
CA ARG A 200 6.64 8.82 19.66
C ARG A 200 5.99 8.15 18.44
N LEU A 201 6.74 7.91 17.37
CA LEU A 201 6.19 7.29 16.17
C LEU A 201 5.82 5.81 16.40
N ILE A 202 6.60 5.09 17.23
CA ILE A 202 6.24 3.72 17.65
C ILE A 202 4.95 3.75 18.47
N MET A 203 4.77 4.73 19.35
CA MET A 203 3.55 4.89 20.14
C MET A 203 2.34 5.19 19.24
N ILE A 204 2.48 6.10 18.28
CA ILE A 204 1.42 6.43 17.30
C ILE A 204 1.03 5.17 16.53
N TYR A 205 2.01 4.44 16.02
CA TYR A 205 1.78 3.20 15.28
C TYR A 205 1.13 2.12 16.15
N HIS A 206 1.56 1.97 17.41
CA HIS A 206 0.94 1.06 18.37
C HIS A 206 -0.56 1.36 18.60
N GLU A 207 -0.94 2.64 18.72
CA GLU A 207 -2.36 3.04 18.84
C GLU A 207 -3.14 2.73 17.53
N SER A 208 -2.51 2.90 16.37
CA SER A 208 -3.10 2.50 15.07
C SER A 208 -3.37 0.99 15.01
N LEU A 209 -2.44 0.17 15.50
CA LEU A 209 -2.62 -1.28 15.58
C LEU A 209 -3.74 -1.69 16.55
N LYS A 210 -3.87 -1.01 17.70
CA LYS A 210 -5.00 -1.21 18.62
C LYS A 210 -6.34 -0.93 17.93
N LYS A 211 -6.41 0.21 17.24
CA LYS A 211 -7.60 0.59 16.49
C LYS A 211 -7.99 -0.44 15.42
N ILE A 212 -7.00 -0.98 14.69
CA ILE A 212 -7.24 -2.08 13.75
C ILE A 212 -7.75 -3.31 14.49
N TRP A 213 -7.14 -3.68 15.63
CA TRP A 213 -7.52 -4.86 16.39
C TRP A 213 -8.91 -4.75 17.01
N GLU A 214 -9.38 -3.55 17.38
CA GLU A 214 -10.75 -3.31 17.81
C GLU A 214 -11.80 -3.67 16.74
N GLN A 215 -11.41 -3.65 15.45
CA GLN A 215 -12.28 -4.03 14.34
C GLN A 215 -12.13 -5.51 13.92
N GLN A 216 -11.38 -6.33 14.65
CA GLN A 216 -11.00 -7.71 14.28
C GLN A 216 -12.15 -8.62 13.91
N GLU A 217 -13.36 -8.42 14.48
CA GLU A 217 -14.56 -9.21 14.19
C GLU A 217 -15.16 -8.88 12.81
N LYS A 218 -14.75 -7.76 12.19
CA LYS A 218 -15.28 -7.29 10.91
C LYS A 218 -14.45 -7.73 9.71
N PHE A 219 -13.22 -8.21 9.91
CA PHE A 219 -12.38 -8.71 8.84
C PHE A 219 -11.66 -10.02 9.22
N ASP A 220 -11.25 -10.77 8.21
CA ASP A 220 -10.57 -12.06 8.38
C ASP A 220 -9.14 -12.02 7.82
N ARG A 221 -8.89 -11.17 6.83
CA ARG A 221 -7.62 -11.05 6.11
C ARG A 221 -7.22 -9.58 5.94
N LEU A 222 -5.92 -9.36 5.82
CA LEU A 222 -5.31 -8.08 5.46
C LEU A 222 -4.83 -8.16 4.01
N ALA A 223 -5.22 -7.21 3.17
CA ALA A 223 -4.69 -7.04 1.83
C ALA A 223 -3.54 -6.02 1.89
N ILE A 224 -2.34 -6.47 1.54
CA ILE A 224 -1.08 -5.78 1.81
C ILE A 224 -0.44 -5.19 0.55
N GLY A 225 0.30 -4.09 0.71
CA GLY A 225 0.93 -3.37 -0.41
C GLY A 225 2.07 -4.16 -1.07
N HIS A 226 2.86 -4.92 -0.31
CA HIS A 226 4.09 -5.53 -0.79
C HIS A 226 4.31 -6.95 -0.27
N ASP A 227 5.17 -7.72 -0.97
CA ASP A 227 5.74 -9.00 -0.51
C ASP A 227 4.72 -10.10 -0.20
N GLY A 228 3.58 -10.06 -0.86
CA GLY A 228 2.47 -11.00 -0.74
C GLY A 228 1.17 -10.35 -1.20
N ILE A 229 0.05 -11.01 -1.01
CA ILE A 229 -1.28 -10.48 -1.35
C ILE A 229 -2.13 -10.34 -0.09
N LEU A 230 -2.22 -11.41 0.68
CA LEU A 230 -3.06 -11.49 1.86
C LEU A 230 -2.27 -12.01 3.05
N LEU A 231 -2.50 -11.41 4.22
CA LEU A 231 -2.03 -11.90 5.51
C LEU A 231 -3.19 -12.32 6.41
N ASP A 232 -2.91 -13.25 7.33
CA ASP A 232 -3.81 -13.53 8.42
C ASP A 232 -3.81 -12.36 9.41
N LYS A 233 -4.99 -11.99 9.92
CA LYS A 233 -5.13 -10.89 10.89
C LYS A 233 -4.34 -11.08 12.17
N ALA A 234 -3.92 -12.32 12.50
CA ALA A 234 -3.13 -12.61 13.69
C ALA A 234 -1.79 -11.85 13.73
N ILE A 235 -1.23 -11.47 12.57
CA ILE A 235 0.01 -10.67 12.52
C ILE A 235 -0.13 -9.33 13.27
N VAL A 236 -1.34 -8.77 13.37
CA VAL A 236 -1.59 -7.54 14.14
C VAL A 236 -1.26 -7.73 15.63
N LYS A 237 -1.47 -8.94 16.18
CA LYS A 237 -1.08 -9.26 17.57
C LYS A 237 0.45 -9.28 17.72
N ASP A 238 1.15 -9.86 16.76
CA ASP A 238 2.62 -9.89 16.78
C ASP A 238 3.15 -8.45 16.77
N TYR A 239 2.57 -7.57 15.94
CA TYR A 239 2.94 -6.15 15.92
C TYR A 239 2.57 -5.41 17.21
N LEU A 240 1.41 -5.70 17.82
CA LEU A 240 1.03 -5.11 19.10
C LEU A 240 2.00 -5.49 20.22
N GLU A 241 2.39 -6.77 20.29
CA GLU A 241 3.37 -7.24 21.27
C GLU A 241 4.75 -6.66 21.01
N LEU A 242 5.18 -6.65 19.73
CA LEU A 242 6.46 -6.09 19.30
C LEU A 242 6.58 -4.60 19.66
N THR A 243 5.57 -3.80 19.30
CA THR A 243 5.57 -2.35 19.56
C THR A 243 5.43 -2.05 21.06
N GLY A 244 4.62 -2.82 21.80
CA GLY A 244 4.53 -2.75 23.25
C GLY A 244 5.88 -2.98 23.92
N GLY A 245 6.58 -4.05 23.52
CA GLY A 245 7.91 -4.38 24.05
C GLY A 245 8.98 -3.34 23.70
N LEU A 246 8.89 -2.72 22.51
CA LEU A 246 9.77 -1.60 22.17
C LEU A 246 9.52 -0.37 23.04
N LEU A 247 8.25 -0.10 23.39
CA LEU A 247 7.87 1.05 24.22
C LEU A 247 8.31 0.88 25.67
N ASP A 248 8.09 -0.29 26.26
CA ASP A 248 8.48 -0.58 27.66
C ASP A 248 9.95 -1.00 27.81
N GLY A 249 10.65 -1.26 26.69
CA GLY A 249 12.06 -1.61 26.69
C GLY A 249 12.37 -3.10 26.90
N SER A 250 11.37 -3.97 26.96
CA SER A 250 11.53 -5.43 27.03
C SER A 250 12.02 -6.02 25.69
N ILE A 251 11.74 -5.34 24.56
CA ILE A 251 12.29 -5.64 23.25
C ILE A 251 13.19 -4.47 22.82
N VAL A 252 14.34 -4.82 22.23
CA VAL A 252 15.28 -3.85 21.67
C VAL A 252 15.64 -4.32 20.28
N GLY A 253 15.51 -3.43 19.29
CA GLY A 253 15.95 -3.70 17.93
C GLY A 253 17.47 -3.72 17.79
N LYS A 254 17.92 -4.20 16.64
CA LYS A 254 19.32 -4.19 16.25
C LYS A 254 19.48 -3.36 14.99
N TYR A 255 20.53 -2.58 14.92
CA TYR A 255 20.84 -1.85 13.70
C TYR A 255 21.17 -2.83 12.57
N GLU A 256 20.49 -2.67 11.45
CA GLU A 256 20.67 -3.48 10.24
C GLU A 256 20.72 -2.57 9.01
N GLU A 257 21.51 -3.00 8.01
CA GLU A 257 21.51 -2.42 6.66
C GLU A 257 21.05 -3.50 5.69
N ILE A 258 19.83 -3.34 5.18
CA ILE A 258 19.20 -4.29 4.25
C ILE A 258 18.82 -3.54 2.98
N GLY A 259 19.62 -3.69 1.94
CA GLY A 259 19.44 -2.95 0.70
C GLY A 259 19.62 -1.44 0.91
N PHE A 260 18.54 -0.68 0.76
CA PHE A 260 18.53 0.79 1.01
C PHE A 260 18.03 1.15 2.42
N ARG A 261 17.51 0.19 3.19
CA ARG A 261 17.06 0.41 4.57
C ARG A 261 18.25 0.39 5.51
N LYS A 262 18.36 1.43 6.32
CA LYS A 262 19.35 1.56 7.39
C LYS A 262 18.65 2.03 8.64
N GLY A 263 18.67 1.23 9.69
CA GLY A 263 18.00 1.59 10.93
C GLY A 263 17.91 0.41 11.89
N ASP A 264 17.24 0.64 13.02
CA ASP A 264 16.99 -0.41 13.98
C ASP A 264 15.83 -1.31 13.51
N VAL A 265 16.02 -2.61 13.61
CA VAL A 265 15.03 -3.62 13.24
C VAL A 265 14.73 -4.51 14.44
N ALA A 266 13.45 -4.67 14.73
CA ALA A 266 12.96 -5.60 15.74
C ALA A 266 12.00 -6.61 15.10
N ARG A 267 12.00 -7.86 15.63
CA ARG A 267 11.17 -8.95 15.11
C ARG A 267 10.50 -9.70 16.24
N LEU A 268 9.23 -10.08 16.02
CA LEU A 268 8.48 -10.95 16.92
C LEU A 268 7.41 -11.70 16.13
N GLY A 269 7.37 -13.03 16.24
CA GLY A 269 6.43 -13.84 15.45
C GLY A 269 6.64 -13.61 13.95
N GLN A 270 5.59 -13.16 13.28
CA GLN A 270 5.62 -12.81 11.85
C GLN A 270 5.90 -11.32 11.61
N ALA A 271 5.93 -10.50 12.65
CA ALA A 271 6.13 -9.06 12.56
C ALA A 271 7.61 -8.70 12.46
N GLU A 272 7.95 -7.83 11.50
CA GLU A 272 9.24 -7.16 11.39
C GLU A 272 9.00 -5.64 11.32
N LEU A 273 9.59 -4.89 12.24
CA LEU A 273 9.51 -3.45 12.31
C LEU A 273 10.90 -2.83 12.21
N GLY A 274 11.14 -2.13 11.09
CA GLY A 274 12.24 -1.19 10.99
C GLY A 274 11.80 0.14 11.58
N TYR A 275 12.55 0.66 12.53
CA TYR A 275 12.30 1.97 13.13
C TYR A 275 13.60 2.75 13.24
N GLN A 276 13.51 4.09 13.38
CA GLN A 276 14.66 4.96 13.23
C GLN A 276 15.39 4.73 11.88
N CYS A 277 14.63 4.43 10.83
CA CYS A 277 15.18 4.20 9.51
C CYS A 277 15.55 5.53 8.84
N ASP A 278 16.68 5.54 8.13
CA ASP A 278 17.06 6.64 7.24
C ASP A 278 16.24 6.54 5.93
N GLU A 279 15.95 7.70 5.33
CA GLU A 279 15.31 7.83 4.02
C GLU A 279 16.19 7.29 2.87
#